data_e6c58c8ac268dbac11e4283c34b6e760
#
_entry.id   e6c58c8ac268dbac11e4283c34b6e760
#
_cell.length_a   1.000
_cell.length_b   1.000
_cell.length_c   1.000
_cell.angle_alpha   90.00
_cell.angle_beta   90.00
_cell.angle_gamma   90.00
#
_symmetry.space_group_name_H-M   'P 1'
#
loop_
_entity.id
_entity.type
_entity.pdbx_description
1 polymer ?
#
loop_
_entity_poly.entity_id
_entity_poly.type
_entity_poly.pdbx_seq_one_letter_code
_entity_poly.pdbx_strand_id
1 'polypeptide(L)'
;MTHSSLSKAITKYLLSLPRCNVDNRQGRGAVVGAPDLCGSYKGRHFEIEVKVLPDTPSDIQKFRLKEWKEAGAICIVAHSVDDVKEALL
;
A
#
# COMPACT_ATOMS: atom_id res chain seq x y z
N MET A 1 -16.79 -1.08 -6.05
CA MET A 1 -15.52 -0.33 -6.17
C MET A 1 -14.50 -1.18 -6.89
N THR A 2 -13.75 -0.59 -7.80
CA THR A 2 -12.69 -1.30 -8.53
C THR A 2 -11.35 -1.14 -7.81
N HIS A 3 -10.39 -1.99 -8.16
CA HIS A 3 -9.01 -1.86 -7.67
C HIS A 3 -8.47 -0.46 -7.98
N SER A 4 -8.67 0.02 -9.20
CA SER A 4 -8.19 1.34 -9.63
C SER A 4 -8.83 2.47 -8.81
N SER A 5 -10.13 2.43 -8.58
CA SER A 5 -10.81 3.48 -7.82
C SER A 5 -10.40 3.46 -6.34
N LEU A 6 -10.19 2.29 -5.77
CA LEU A 6 -9.69 2.17 -4.39
C LEU A 6 -8.25 2.70 -4.27
N SER A 7 -7.37 2.33 -5.20
CA SER A 7 -5.99 2.84 -5.24
C SER A 7 -5.95 4.36 -5.34
N LYS A 8 -6.82 4.94 -6.19
CA LYS A 8 -6.92 6.40 -6.33
C LYS A 8 -7.41 7.07 -5.05
N ALA A 9 -8.40 6.48 -4.39
CA ALA A 9 -8.93 7.01 -3.13
C ALA A 9 -7.87 6.99 -2.03
N ILE A 10 -7.13 5.89 -1.91
CA ILE A 10 -6.03 5.76 -0.95
C ILE A 10 -4.94 6.79 -1.25
N THR A 11 -4.52 6.91 -2.50
CA THR A 11 -3.50 7.88 -2.92
C THR A 11 -3.93 9.30 -2.59
N LYS A 12 -5.18 9.66 -2.90
CA LYS A 12 -5.72 10.98 -2.59
C LYS A 12 -5.67 11.27 -1.09
N TYR A 13 -6.07 10.30 -0.28
CA TYR A 13 -6.00 10.44 1.17
C TYR A 13 -4.56 10.66 1.64
N LEU A 14 -3.62 9.83 1.19
CA LEU A 14 -2.22 9.93 1.60
C LEU A 14 -1.60 11.27 1.23
N LEU A 15 -1.88 11.76 0.03
CA LEU A 15 -1.35 13.05 -0.43
C LEU A 15 -1.99 14.24 0.30
N SER A 16 -3.10 14.04 1.01
CA SER A 16 -3.70 15.07 1.86
C SER A 16 -3.01 15.22 3.21
N LEU A 17 -2.20 14.24 3.60
CA LEU A 17 -1.50 14.25 4.90
C LEU A 17 -0.22 15.08 4.84
N PRO A 18 0.11 15.83 5.91
CA PRO A 18 1.41 16.50 5.96
C PRO A 18 2.55 15.49 6.05
N ARG A 19 3.67 15.81 5.43
CA ARG A 19 4.89 14.97 5.45
C ARG A 19 4.63 13.53 4.99
N CYS A 20 3.81 13.39 3.96
CA CYS A 20 3.46 12.11 3.35
C CYS A 20 3.65 12.21 1.84
N ASN A 21 4.27 11.19 1.26
CA ASN A 21 4.33 11.04 -0.19
C ASN A 21 4.12 9.57 -0.54
N VAL A 22 3.64 9.31 -1.74
CA VAL A 22 3.29 7.96 -2.19
C VAL A 22 3.53 7.82 -3.68
N ASP A 23 4.04 6.66 -4.08
CA ASP A 23 4.20 6.27 -5.47
C ASP A 23 3.37 5.02 -5.77
N ASN A 24 2.84 4.96 -6.99
CA ASN A 24 2.16 3.79 -7.51
C ASN A 24 3.15 3.01 -8.37
N ARG A 25 3.35 1.73 -8.05
CA ARG A 25 4.29 0.87 -8.79
C ARG A 25 3.71 0.21 -10.02
N GLN A 26 2.42 0.30 -10.24
CA GLN A 26 1.78 -0.40 -11.35
C GLN A 26 2.36 0.05 -12.70
N GLY A 27 2.73 -0.93 -13.54
CA GLY A 27 3.25 -0.66 -14.87
C GLY A 27 4.66 -0.12 -14.94
N ARG A 28 5.45 -0.19 -13.86
CA ARG A 28 6.80 0.37 -13.81
C ARG A 28 7.91 -0.66 -13.65
N GLY A 29 7.73 -1.86 -14.20
CA GLY A 29 8.75 -2.90 -14.11
C GLY A 29 9.01 -3.36 -12.69
N ALA A 30 8.03 -3.28 -11.83
CA ALA A 30 8.16 -3.71 -10.45
C ALA A 30 8.45 -5.21 -10.35
N VAL A 31 9.10 -5.62 -9.27
CA VAL A 31 9.31 -7.03 -8.95
C VAL A 31 7.96 -7.72 -8.82
N VAL A 32 7.86 -8.95 -9.36
CA VAL A 32 6.62 -9.72 -9.29
C VAL A 32 6.16 -9.86 -7.83
N GLY A 33 4.90 -9.54 -7.59
CA GLY A 33 4.29 -9.59 -6.27
C GLY A 33 4.58 -8.37 -5.40
N ALA A 34 5.29 -7.35 -5.91
CA ALA A 34 5.54 -6.12 -5.15
C ALA A 34 4.23 -5.43 -4.79
N PRO A 35 4.13 -4.83 -3.59
CA PRO A 35 2.96 -4.05 -3.22
C PRO A 35 2.66 -2.92 -4.20
N ASP A 36 1.38 -2.57 -4.33
CA ASP A 36 0.92 -1.59 -5.32
C ASP A 36 1.42 -0.18 -5.07
N LEU A 37 1.42 0.23 -3.82
CA LEU A 37 1.77 1.59 -3.41
C LEU A 37 2.91 1.54 -2.40
N CYS A 38 3.80 2.51 -2.50
CA CYS A 38 4.88 2.67 -1.52
C CYS A 38 5.10 4.14 -1.25
N GLY A 39 5.59 4.46 -0.06
CA GLY A 39 5.83 5.83 0.28
C GLY A 39 6.39 6.00 1.68
N SER A 40 6.28 7.23 2.17
CA SER A 40 6.77 7.58 3.50
C SER A 40 5.81 8.53 4.16
N TYR A 41 5.58 8.33 5.45
CA TYR A 41 4.79 9.21 6.28
C TYR A 41 5.59 9.56 7.54
N LYS A 42 5.87 10.85 7.69
CA LYS A 42 6.66 11.36 8.84
C LYS A 42 8.00 10.61 9.01
N GLY A 43 8.67 10.33 7.89
CA GLY A 43 9.95 9.67 7.89
C GLY A 43 9.91 8.15 7.98
N ARG A 44 8.73 7.55 8.06
CA ARG A 44 8.59 6.10 8.12
C ARG A 44 8.03 5.53 6.81
N HIS A 45 8.74 4.55 6.25
CA HIS A 45 8.35 3.91 5.00
C HIS A 45 7.12 3.02 5.18
N PHE A 46 6.21 3.05 4.19
CA PHE A 46 5.08 2.14 4.15
C PHE A 46 4.96 1.45 2.79
N GLU A 47 4.35 0.27 2.80
CA GLU A 47 4.04 -0.54 1.63
C GLU A 47 2.58 -0.95 1.71
N ILE A 48 1.82 -0.73 0.65
CA ILE A 48 0.39 -1.01 0.64
C ILE A 48 0.03 -1.92 -0.53
N GLU A 49 -0.58 -3.06 -0.21
CA GLU A 49 -1.21 -3.93 -1.19
C GLU A 49 -2.71 -3.62 -1.20
N VAL A 50 -3.22 -3.16 -2.33
CA VAL A 50 -4.63 -2.79 -2.47
C VAL A 50 -5.42 -4.01 -2.93
N LYS A 51 -6.46 -4.37 -2.17
CA LYS A 51 -7.33 -5.51 -2.50
C LYS A 51 -8.79 -5.15 -2.29
N VAL A 52 -9.59 -5.33 -3.33
CA VAL A 52 -11.04 -5.16 -3.23
C VAL A 52 -11.63 -6.50 -2.76
N LEU A 53 -12.35 -6.48 -1.63
CA LEU A 53 -12.96 -7.68 -1.09
C LEU A 53 -13.88 -8.34 -2.14
N PRO A 54 -13.88 -9.69 -2.22
CA PRO A 54 -13.28 -10.67 -1.32
C PRO A 54 -11.83 -11.04 -1.64
N ASP A 55 -11.16 -10.34 -2.56
CA ASP A 55 -9.80 -10.67 -2.94
C ASP A 55 -8.83 -10.51 -1.77
N THR A 56 -7.86 -11.41 -1.71
CA THR A 56 -6.78 -11.39 -0.72
C THR A 56 -5.43 -11.51 -1.43
N PRO A 57 -4.33 -11.12 -0.78
CA PRO A 57 -3.01 -11.23 -1.40
C PRO A 57 -2.67 -12.67 -1.79
N SER A 58 -2.01 -12.82 -2.94
CA SER A 58 -1.41 -14.10 -3.36
C SER A 58 -0.22 -14.45 -2.47
N ASP A 59 0.28 -15.69 -2.58
CA ASP A 59 1.42 -16.12 -1.78
C ASP A 59 2.66 -15.26 -2.06
N ILE A 60 2.92 -14.93 -3.33
CA ILE A 60 4.08 -14.09 -3.67
C ILE A 60 3.89 -12.66 -3.13
N GLN A 61 2.68 -12.12 -3.14
CA GLN A 61 2.41 -10.81 -2.57
C GLN A 61 2.62 -10.80 -1.05
N LYS A 62 2.17 -11.85 -0.36
CA LYS A 62 2.42 -12.01 1.08
C LYS A 62 3.91 -12.10 1.37
N PHE A 63 4.65 -12.82 0.55
CA PHE A 63 6.11 -12.93 0.70
C PHE A 63 6.79 -11.57 0.56
N ARG A 64 6.41 -10.78 -0.43
CA ARG A 64 6.98 -9.44 -0.64
C ARG A 64 6.65 -8.50 0.52
N LEU A 65 5.42 -8.53 1.03
CA LEU A 65 5.04 -7.74 2.20
C LEU A 65 5.86 -8.14 3.43
N LYS A 66 6.10 -9.43 3.60
CA LYS A 66 6.92 -9.93 4.71
C LYS A 66 8.36 -9.41 4.64
N GLU A 67 8.95 -9.40 3.45
CA GLU A 67 10.29 -8.83 3.25
C GLU A 67 10.36 -7.37 3.68
N TRP A 68 9.37 -6.57 3.27
CA TRP A 68 9.30 -5.17 3.63
C TRP A 68 9.07 -4.97 5.12
N LYS A 69 8.22 -5.79 5.72
CA LYS A 69 7.95 -5.72 7.16
C LYS A 69 9.21 -6.03 7.98
N GLU A 70 9.96 -7.05 7.58
CA GLU A 70 11.22 -7.41 8.24
C GLU A 70 12.27 -6.31 8.09
N ALA A 71 12.22 -5.55 7.00
CA ALA A 71 13.11 -4.40 6.78
C ALA A 71 12.65 -3.14 7.54
N GLY A 72 11.54 -3.20 8.26
CA GLY A 72 11.07 -2.11 9.11
C GLY A 72 9.95 -1.25 8.55
N ALA A 73 9.42 -1.57 7.37
CA ALA A 73 8.30 -0.83 6.79
C ALA A 73 6.98 -1.14 7.49
N ILE A 74 6.06 -0.17 7.46
CA ILE A 74 4.66 -0.41 7.80
C ILE A 74 4.02 -1.07 6.59
N CYS A 75 3.52 -2.30 6.74
CA CYS A 75 2.89 -3.03 5.65
C CYS A 75 1.39 -3.14 5.87
N ILE A 76 0.63 -2.83 4.84
CA ILE A 76 -0.82 -2.73 4.92
C ILE A 76 -1.44 -3.51 3.75
N VAL A 77 -2.39 -4.39 4.06
CA VAL A 77 -3.32 -4.91 3.07
C VAL A 77 -4.57 -4.07 3.20
N ALA A 78 -4.84 -3.21 2.22
CA ALA A 78 -5.89 -2.23 2.31
C ALA A 78 -7.11 -2.65 1.49
N HIS A 79 -8.23 -2.84 2.16
CA HIS A 79 -9.54 -3.04 1.53
C HIS A 79 -10.34 -1.74 1.50
N SER A 80 -9.87 -0.72 2.20
CA SER A 80 -10.53 0.57 2.33
C SER A 80 -9.51 1.65 2.68
N VAL A 81 -9.90 2.91 2.53
CA VAL A 81 -9.10 4.04 3.01
C VAL A 81 -8.94 3.98 4.53
N ASP A 82 -9.98 3.54 5.26
CA ASP A 82 -9.93 3.43 6.72
C ASP A 82 -8.84 2.45 7.19
N ASP A 83 -8.61 1.36 6.47
CA ASP A 83 -7.51 0.44 6.79
C ASP A 83 -6.16 1.16 6.81
N VAL A 84 -5.95 2.07 5.87
CA VAL A 84 -4.72 2.87 5.79
C VAL A 84 -4.65 3.86 6.95
N LYS A 85 -5.76 4.55 7.24
CA LYS A 85 -5.82 5.48 8.38
C LYS A 85 -5.46 4.79 9.69
N GLU A 86 -6.06 3.65 9.97
CA GLU A 86 -5.80 2.90 11.19
C GLU A 86 -4.35 2.45 11.32
N ALA A 87 -3.74 2.06 10.22
CA ALA A 87 -2.36 1.57 10.24
C ALA A 87 -1.33 2.70 10.38
N LEU A 88 -1.61 3.90 9.87
CA LEU A 88 -0.66 5.02 9.88
C LEU A 88 -0.88 5.98 11.05
N LEU A 89 -2.09 6.07 11.56
CA LEU A 89 -2.44 6.98 12.65
C LEU A 89 -2.67 6.21 13.94
#